data_2a40ec95e0b7339f48baed17421a0446
#
_entry.id   2a40ec95e0b7339f48baed17421a0446
#
_cell.length_a   1.000
_cell.length_b   1.000
_cell.length_c   1.000
_cell.angle_alpha   90.00
_cell.angle_beta   90.00
_cell.angle_gamma   90.00
#
_symmetry.space_group_name_H-M   'P 1'
#
loop_
_entity.id
_entity.type
_entity.pdbx_description
1 polymer ?
#
loop_
_entity_poly.entity_id
_entity_poly.type
_entity_poly.pdbx_seq_one_letter_code
_entity_poly.pdbx_strand_id
1 'polypeptide(L)'
;KEDITFHELNGEFIDRFEMHLRTVRKLSQNILTKYMSCFRKFLGLARENGWLELDPLAGKRKRLFRKEETCPTFLTLEELKRIMEKDFSTTRLNTVKDFFLFCCLTGLSYIDVKTLCPAHLYKDNEGKLWIHKARVKITTHKESCTCNVPLLDPALVILEKYKDWNPENPKGPCFP
;
A
#
# COMPACT_ATOMS: atom_id res chain seq x y z
N LYS A 1 3.15 8.21 -33.92
CA LYS A 1 2.61 9.01 -32.80
C LYS A 1 3.34 10.34 -32.84
N GLU A 2 2.61 11.39 -33.09
CA GLU A 2 3.14 12.75 -32.99
C GLU A 2 3.23 13.14 -31.54
N ASP A 3 4.27 13.84 -31.16
CA ASP A 3 4.48 14.34 -29.80
C ASP A 3 3.67 15.64 -29.63
N ILE A 4 3.26 15.95 -28.40
CA ILE A 4 2.45 17.12 -28.08
C ILE A 4 3.38 18.25 -27.66
N THR A 5 3.22 19.43 -28.30
CA THR A 5 3.98 20.63 -27.93
C THR A 5 3.37 21.33 -26.71
N PHE A 6 4.15 22.17 -26.01
CA PHE A 6 3.64 22.94 -24.87
C PHE A 6 2.51 23.92 -25.26
N HIS A 7 2.50 24.43 -26.46
CA HIS A 7 1.42 25.31 -26.96
C HIS A 7 0.07 24.59 -27.10
N GLU A 8 0.10 23.29 -27.36
CA GLU A 8 -1.12 22.46 -27.45
C GLU A 8 -1.67 22.07 -26.09
N LEU A 9 -0.89 22.23 -24.98
CA LEU A 9 -1.31 21.98 -23.62
C LEU A 9 -2.21 23.10 -23.09
N ASN A 10 -3.35 23.30 -23.71
CA ASN A 10 -4.36 24.30 -23.33
C ASN A 10 -5.54 23.67 -22.58
N GLY A 11 -6.53 24.50 -22.19
CA GLY A 11 -7.71 24.04 -21.48
C GLY A 11 -8.54 23.02 -22.25
N GLU A 12 -8.60 23.10 -23.58
CA GLU A 12 -9.31 22.14 -24.43
C GLU A 12 -8.63 20.78 -24.43
N PHE A 13 -7.29 20.76 -24.49
CA PHE A 13 -6.53 19.52 -24.31
C PHE A 13 -6.86 18.84 -23.00
N ILE A 14 -6.93 19.58 -21.89
CA ILE A 14 -7.28 19.04 -20.57
C ILE A 14 -8.67 18.39 -20.60
N ASP A 15 -9.66 19.02 -21.22
CA ASP A 15 -11.01 18.47 -21.31
C ASP A 15 -11.05 17.19 -22.15
N ARG A 16 -10.37 17.17 -23.29
CA ARG A 16 -10.24 15.97 -24.13
C ARG A 16 -9.50 14.84 -23.40
N PHE A 17 -8.44 15.16 -22.68
CA PHE A 17 -7.68 14.19 -21.90
C PHE A 17 -8.53 13.60 -20.76
N GLU A 18 -9.25 14.45 -20.01
CA GLU A 18 -10.20 13.99 -18.99
C GLU A 18 -11.25 13.04 -19.58
N MET A 19 -11.87 13.46 -20.70
CA MET A 19 -12.88 12.65 -21.38
C MET A 19 -12.31 11.29 -21.82
N HIS A 20 -11.12 11.27 -22.41
CA HIS A 20 -10.44 10.02 -22.76
C HIS A 20 -10.23 9.11 -21.54
N LEU A 21 -9.74 9.66 -20.43
CA LEU A 21 -9.54 8.88 -19.20
C LEU A 21 -10.85 8.29 -18.65
N ARG A 22 -11.96 9.03 -18.78
CA ARG A 22 -13.28 8.59 -18.30
C ARG A 22 -13.94 7.59 -19.24
N THR A 23 -13.94 7.84 -20.54
CA THR A 23 -14.73 7.07 -21.51
C THR A 23 -13.95 5.89 -22.08
N VAL A 24 -12.70 6.10 -22.50
CA VAL A 24 -11.88 5.06 -23.13
C VAL A 24 -11.18 4.21 -22.05
N ARG A 25 -10.55 4.85 -21.06
CA ARG A 25 -9.84 4.15 -19.98
C ARG A 25 -10.76 3.73 -18.83
N LYS A 26 -12.01 4.23 -18.79
CA LYS A 26 -13.04 3.93 -17.77
C LYS A 26 -12.54 4.08 -16.33
N LEU A 27 -11.72 5.10 -16.07
CA LEU A 27 -11.13 5.33 -14.75
C LEU A 27 -12.17 5.92 -13.79
N SER A 28 -12.17 5.45 -12.55
CA SER A 28 -12.95 6.07 -11.47
C SER A 28 -12.43 7.48 -11.15
N GLN A 29 -13.28 8.29 -10.50
CA GLN A 29 -12.95 9.68 -10.14
C GLN A 29 -11.66 9.76 -9.31
N ASN A 30 -11.47 8.87 -8.35
CA ASN A 30 -10.29 8.88 -7.49
C ASN A 30 -8.99 8.53 -8.24
N ILE A 31 -9.07 7.63 -9.22
CA ILE A 31 -7.94 7.30 -10.10
C ILE A 31 -7.66 8.48 -11.03
N LEU A 32 -8.70 9.06 -11.63
CA LEU A 32 -8.58 10.28 -12.44
C LEU A 32 -7.86 11.39 -11.66
N THR A 33 -8.29 11.64 -10.42
CA THR A 33 -7.66 12.64 -9.54
C THR A 33 -6.17 12.38 -9.33
N LYS A 34 -5.74 11.12 -9.23
CA LYS A 34 -4.32 10.76 -9.13
C LYS A 34 -3.55 11.10 -10.40
N TYR A 35 -4.09 10.73 -11.56
CA TYR A 35 -3.48 11.05 -12.86
C TYR A 35 -3.35 12.56 -13.04
N MET A 36 -4.43 13.30 -12.80
CA MET A 36 -4.44 14.76 -12.92
C MET A 36 -3.51 15.44 -11.91
N SER A 37 -3.36 14.86 -10.70
CA SER A 37 -2.41 15.37 -9.70
C SER A 37 -0.96 15.18 -10.15
N CYS A 38 -0.65 14.07 -10.78
CA CYS A 38 0.67 13.83 -11.37
C CYS A 38 0.92 14.81 -12.52
N PHE A 39 -0.05 14.95 -13.42
CA PHE A 39 0.03 15.85 -14.56
C PHE A 39 0.21 17.32 -14.13
N ARG A 40 -0.51 17.76 -13.08
CA ARG A 40 -0.34 19.09 -12.50
C ARG A 40 1.10 19.38 -12.06
N LYS A 41 1.83 18.38 -11.54
CA LYS A 41 3.24 18.56 -11.17
C LYS A 41 4.11 18.86 -12.37
N PHE A 42 3.88 18.17 -13.49
CA PHE A 42 4.58 18.44 -14.75
C PHE A 42 4.26 19.84 -15.30
N LEU A 43 2.99 20.24 -15.28
CA LEU A 43 2.59 21.60 -15.70
C LEU A 43 3.21 22.68 -14.81
N GLY A 44 3.31 22.42 -13.48
CA GLY A 44 4.02 23.29 -12.54
C GLY A 44 5.48 23.47 -12.93
N LEU A 45 6.18 22.36 -13.16
CA LEU A 45 7.58 22.39 -13.60
C LEU A 45 7.77 23.10 -14.94
N ALA A 46 6.86 22.86 -15.91
CA ALA A 46 6.90 23.54 -17.19
C ALA A 46 6.73 25.06 -17.07
N ARG A 47 5.89 25.51 -16.14
CA ARG A 47 5.72 26.95 -15.85
C ARG A 47 6.95 27.55 -15.14
N GLU A 48 7.51 26.85 -14.18
CA GLU A 48 8.73 27.27 -13.46
C GLU A 48 9.92 27.45 -14.44
N ASN A 49 9.99 26.61 -15.47
CA ASN A 49 11.02 26.72 -16.52
C ASN A 49 10.65 27.68 -17.66
N GLY A 50 9.51 28.38 -17.60
CA GLY A 50 9.07 29.30 -18.65
C GLY A 50 8.61 28.65 -19.96
N TRP A 51 8.40 27.32 -19.99
CA TRP A 51 7.94 26.59 -21.18
C TRP A 51 6.42 26.70 -21.38
N LEU A 52 5.70 27.13 -20.34
CA LEU A 52 4.25 27.26 -20.33
C LEU A 52 3.86 28.57 -19.64
N GLU A 53 3.26 29.49 -20.39
CA GLU A 53 2.88 30.81 -19.88
C GLU A 53 1.61 30.77 -19.03
N LEU A 54 0.60 30.04 -19.50
CA LEU A 54 -0.71 29.96 -18.87
C LEU A 54 -0.93 28.61 -18.17
N ASP A 55 -1.70 28.59 -17.09
CA ASP A 55 -2.08 27.36 -16.40
C ASP A 55 -3.28 26.71 -17.11
N PRO A 56 -3.12 25.57 -17.84
CA PRO A 56 -4.22 24.90 -18.53
C PRO A 56 -5.29 24.36 -17.59
N LEU A 57 -4.99 24.24 -16.28
CA LEU A 57 -5.91 23.80 -15.25
C LEU A 57 -6.69 24.95 -14.60
N ALA A 58 -6.48 26.20 -15.06
CA ALA A 58 -7.21 27.34 -14.54
C ALA A 58 -8.73 27.12 -14.64
N GLY A 59 -9.46 27.38 -13.57
CA GLY A 59 -10.92 27.17 -13.50
C GLY A 59 -11.41 25.72 -13.43
N LYS A 60 -10.55 24.71 -13.69
CA LYS A 60 -10.95 23.28 -13.74
C LYS A 60 -10.62 22.49 -12.49
N ARG A 61 -9.87 23.07 -11.56
CA ARG A 61 -9.31 22.37 -10.39
C ARG A 61 -10.38 21.71 -9.52
N LYS A 62 -11.49 22.40 -9.26
CA LYS A 62 -12.56 21.90 -8.38
C LYS A 62 -13.16 20.58 -8.90
N ARG A 63 -13.35 20.45 -10.22
CA ARG A 63 -13.91 19.26 -10.86
C ARG A 63 -12.88 18.13 -10.93
N LEU A 64 -11.68 18.41 -11.38
CA LEU A 64 -10.64 17.41 -11.65
C LEU A 64 -10.04 16.80 -10.40
N PHE A 65 -9.98 17.55 -9.29
CA PHE A 65 -9.35 17.12 -8.04
C PHE A 65 -10.35 16.80 -6.92
N ARG A 66 -11.64 16.69 -7.24
CA ARG A 66 -12.65 16.22 -6.31
C ARG A 66 -12.39 14.75 -5.99
N LYS A 67 -12.25 14.44 -4.72
CA LYS A 67 -12.21 13.05 -4.24
C LYS A 67 -13.62 12.59 -3.89
N GLU A 68 -13.92 11.36 -4.26
CA GLU A 68 -15.12 10.65 -3.80
C GLU A 68 -14.77 9.86 -2.56
N GLU A 69 -15.66 9.89 -1.59
CA GLU A 69 -15.53 9.04 -0.41
C GLU A 69 -15.68 7.59 -0.81
N THR A 70 -14.79 6.77 -0.30
CA THR A 70 -14.83 5.32 -0.51
C THR A 70 -14.98 4.65 0.84
N CYS A 71 -15.99 3.81 0.98
CA CYS A 71 -16.13 2.95 2.14
C CYS A 71 -15.36 1.65 1.85
N PRO A 72 -14.16 1.47 2.43
CA PRO A 72 -13.42 0.24 2.26
C PRO A 72 -14.20 -0.92 2.90
N THR A 73 -14.33 -2.02 2.20
CA THR A 73 -14.83 -3.26 2.77
C THR A 73 -13.76 -3.86 3.67
N PHE A 74 -14.17 -4.37 4.81
CA PHE A 74 -13.30 -5.05 5.78
C PHE A 74 -13.93 -6.38 6.19
N LEU A 75 -13.10 -7.30 6.67
CA LEU A 75 -13.57 -8.56 7.19
C LEU A 75 -14.19 -8.37 8.58
N THR A 76 -15.35 -8.96 8.78
CA THR A 76 -15.93 -9.11 10.11
C THR A 76 -15.13 -10.13 10.93
N LEU A 77 -15.29 -10.09 12.25
CA LEU A 77 -14.64 -11.06 13.13
C LEU A 77 -15.05 -12.51 12.82
N GLU A 78 -16.31 -12.71 12.43
CA GLU A 78 -16.84 -14.03 12.04
C GLU A 78 -16.23 -14.55 10.75
N GLU A 79 -16.05 -13.66 9.77
CA GLU A 79 -15.38 -14.02 8.50
C GLU A 79 -13.90 -14.34 8.75
N LEU A 80 -13.24 -13.57 9.62
CA LEU A 80 -11.87 -13.85 9.99
C LEU A 80 -11.73 -15.21 10.67
N LYS A 81 -12.62 -15.55 11.60
CA LYS A 81 -12.66 -16.87 12.26
C LYS A 81 -12.85 -17.98 11.24
N ARG A 82 -13.81 -17.85 10.30
CA ARG A 82 -14.01 -18.82 9.24
C ARG A 82 -12.77 -19.05 8.37
N ILE A 83 -11.99 -17.98 8.10
CA ILE A 83 -10.72 -18.10 7.39
C ILE A 83 -9.69 -18.85 8.24
N MET A 84 -9.63 -18.58 9.55
CA MET A 84 -8.71 -19.26 10.47
C MET A 84 -8.97 -20.77 10.54
N GLU A 85 -10.24 -21.17 10.62
CA GLU A 85 -10.67 -22.55 10.71
C GLU A 85 -10.58 -23.32 9.39
N LYS A 86 -10.53 -22.59 8.26
CA LYS A 86 -10.48 -23.21 6.94
C LYS A 86 -9.13 -23.86 6.70
N ASP A 87 -9.14 -25.16 6.44
CA ASP A 87 -7.98 -25.88 5.92
C ASP A 87 -8.05 -26.05 4.41
N PHE A 88 -6.95 -25.78 3.75
CA PHE A 88 -6.81 -25.88 2.30
C PHE A 88 -6.05 -27.14 1.94
N SER A 89 -6.38 -27.75 0.82
CA SER A 89 -5.77 -28.97 0.31
C SER A 89 -4.27 -28.83 -0.03
N THR A 90 -3.79 -27.61 -0.21
CA THR A 90 -2.39 -27.35 -0.59
C THR A 90 -1.66 -26.58 0.51
N THR A 91 -0.44 -26.99 0.84
CA THR A 91 0.46 -26.32 1.79
C THR A 91 0.65 -24.85 1.44
N ARG A 92 0.81 -24.55 0.15
CA ARG A 92 0.98 -23.17 -0.33
C ARG A 92 -0.19 -22.27 0.06
N LEU A 93 -1.43 -22.72 -0.10
CA LEU A 93 -2.61 -21.92 0.27
C LEU A 93 -2.73 -21.75 1.79
N ASN A 94 -2.37 -22.76 2.57
CA ASN A 94 -2.32 -22.66 4.03
C ASN A 94 -1.24 -21.64 4.48
N THR A 95 -0.08 -21.63 3.84
CA THR A 95 0.95 -20.62 4.09
C THR A 95 0.46 -19.21 3.76
N VAL A 96 -0.20 -19.01 2.62
CA VAL A 96 -0.78 -17.70 2.24
C VAL A 96 -1.85 -17.27 3.23
N LYS A 97 -2.71 -18.20 3.69
CA LYS A 97 -3.71 -17.95 4.73
C LYS A 97 -3.06 -17.48 6.02
N ASP A 98 -2.08 -18.22 6.53
CA ASP A 98 -1.40 -17.91 7.78
C ASP A 98 -0.70 -16.54 7.70
N PHE A 99 -0.05 -16.25 6.57
CA PHE A 99 0.57 -14.96 6.31
C PHE A 99 -0.46 -13.81 6.32
N PHE A 100 -1.60 -14.01 5.65
CA PHE A 100 -2.70 -13.04 5.62
C PHE A 100 -3.28 -12.80 7.02
N LEU A 101 -3.54 -13.88 7.77
CA LEU A 101 -4.03 -13.79 9.15
C LEU A 101 -3.04 -13.06 10.05
N PHE A 102 -1.75 -13.34 9.91
CA PHE A 102 -0.71 -12.64 10.67
C PHE A 102 -0.70 -11.15 10.37
N CYS A 103 -0.86 -10.75 9.09
CA CYS A 103 -1.04 -9.34 8.72
C CYS A 103 -2.29 -8.72 9.39
N CYS A 104 -3.42 -9.43 9.40
CA CYS A 104 -4.66 -8.95 10.05
C CYS A 104 -4.49 -8.77 11.56
N LEU A 105 -3.83 -9.70 12.23
CA LEU A 105 -3.65 -9.70 13.68
C LEU A 105 -2.61 -8.69 14.18
N THR A 106 -1.65 -8.31 13.32
CA THR A 106 -0.54 -7.41 13.69
C THR A 106 -0.67 -6.02 13.09
N GLY A 107 -1.49 -5.84 12.06
CA GLY A 107 -1.57 -4.58 11.29
C GLY A 107 -0.30 -4.28 10.48
N LEU A 108 0.60 -5.24 10.34
CA LEU A 108 1.78 -5.12 9.49
C LEU A 108 1.41 -5.25 8.02
N SER A 109 2.12 -4.54 7.17
CA SER A 109 1.96 -4.70 5.72
C SER A 109 2.63 -6.02 5.26
N TYR A 110 2.21 -6.51 4.08
CA TYR A 110 2.82 -7.70 3.48
C TYR A 110 4.36 -7.66 3.46
N ILE A 111 4.94 -6.54 3.03
CA ILE A 111 6.40 -6.42 2.94
C ILE A 111 7.07 -6.41 4.33
N ASP A 112 6.39 -5.87 5.35
CA ASP A 112 6.91 -5.85 6.71
C ASP A 112 6.91 -7.26 7.31
N VAL A 113 5.87 -8.07 7.06
CA VAL A 113 5.82 -9.48 7.48
C VAL A 113 6.80 -10.33 6.69
N LYS A 114 6.90 -10.14 5.37
CA LYS A 114 7.87 -10.85 4.52
C LYS A 114 9.32 -10.66 4.97
N THR A 115 9.64 -9.49 5.51
CA THR A 115 10.99 -9.15 6.01
C THR A 115 11.10 -9.23 7.52
N LEU A 116 10.12 -9.83 8.21
CA LEU A 116 10.17 -10.06 9.65
C LEU A 116 11.18 -11.18 9.94
N CYS A 117 12.12 -10.92 10.84
CA CYS A 117 13.09 -11.91 11.28
C CYS A 117 13.14 -11.95 12.83
N PRO A 118 13.73 -13.00 13.44
CA PRO A 118 13.80 -13.14 14.88
C PRO A 118 14.42 -11.95 15.62
N ALA A 119 15.34 -11.22 14.99
CA ALA A 119 15.94 -10.01 15.57
C ALA A 119 14.95 -8.86 15.79
N HIS A 120 13.77 -8.90 15.16
CA HIS A 120 12.70 -7.93 15.38
C HIS A 120 11.77 -8.30 16.54
N LEU A 121 11.96 -9.47 17.15
CA LEU A 121 11.14 -9.97 18.25
C LEU A 121 11.85 -9.72 19.58
N TYR A 122 11.13 -9.18 20.54
CA TYR A 122 11.63 -9.02 21.90
C TYR A 122 10.55 -9.32 22.94
N LYS A 123 10.96 -9.67 24.14
CA LYS A 123 10.05 -9.85 25.27
C LYS A 123 10.11 -8.62 26.18
N ASP A 124 8.94 -8.17 26.59
CA ASP A 124 8.84 -7.13 27.61
C ASP A 124 9.12 -7.67 29.03
N ASN A 125 9.04 -6.80 30.02
CA ASN A 125 9.27 -7.16 31.43
C ASN A 125 8.21 -8.14 31.99
N GLU A 126 7.06 -8.28 31.35
CA GLU A 126 5.99 -9.21 31.67
C GLU A 126 6.12 -10.55 30.93
N GLY A 127 7.14 -10.67 30.05
CA GLY A 127 7.36 -11.86 29.24
C GLY A 127 6.52 -11.92 27.95
N LYS A 128 5.73 -10.89 27.65
CA LYS A 128 4.96 -10.81 26.41
C LYS A 128 5.87 -10.53 25.22
N LEU A 129 5.60 -11.20 24.11
CA LEU A 129 6.36 -11.04 22.87
C LEU A 129 5.83 -9.87 22.04
N TRP A 130 6.75 -9.05 21.57
CA TRP A 130 6.50 -7.87 20.76
C TRP A 130 7.30 -7.90 19.47
N ILE A 131 6.81 -7.23 18.45
CA ILE A 131 7.55 -6.91 17.23
C ILE A 131 8.03 -5.46 17.33
N HIS A 132 9.35 -5.25 17.18
CA HIS A 132 9.97 -3.93 17.05
C HIS A 132 10.64 -3.86 15.67
N LYS A 133 10.04 -3.12 14.74
CA LYS A 133 10.51 -3.11 13.35
C LYS A 133 10.29 -1.75 12.70
N ALA A 134 11.29 -1.29 11.92
CA ALA A 134 11.12 -0.17 11.02
C ALA A 134 10.21 -0.56 9.84
N ARG A 135 9.23 0.28 9.51
CA ARG A 135 8.32 0.05 8.38
C ARG A 135 8.99 0.34 7.05
N VAL A 136 9.02 -0.67 6.18
CA VAL A 136 9.68 -0.59 4.87
C VAL A 136 9.11 0.54 3.97
N LYS A 137 7.78 0.75 3.99
CA LYS A 137 7.14 1.77 3.14
C LYS A 137 7.41 3.23 3.57
N ILE A 138 7.88 3.45 4.79
CA ILE A 138 8.03 4.80 5.37
C ILE A 138 9.51 5.21 5.43
N THR A 139 10.43 4.29 5.25
CA THR A 139 11.89 4.54 5.24
C THR A 139 12.39 5.44 4.09
N THR A 140 11.53 5.78 3.13
CA THR A 140 11.87 6.74 2.06
C THR A 140 11.91 8.20 2.52
N HIS A 141 11.42 8.52 3.71
CA HIS A 141 11.52 9.84 4.32
C HIS A 141 12.42 9.74 5.55
N LYS A 142 13.37 10.66 5.70
CA LYS A 142 14.51 10.80 6.61
C LYS A 142 14.39 10.32 8.08
N GLU A 143 13.23 9.86 8.53
CA GLU A 143 13.03 9.28 9.86
C GLU A 143 12.49 7.85 9.71
N SER A 144 13.22 6.88 10.22
CA SER A 144 12.76 5.49 10.31
C SER A 144 11.59 5.42 11.29
N CYS A 145 10.36 5.32 10.77
CA CYS A 145 9.20 5.08 11.61
C CYS A 145 9.21 3.63 12.07
N THR A 146 9.67 3.39 13.28
CA THR A 146 9.60 2.08 13.95
C THR A 146 8.20 1.85 14.48
N CYS A 147 7.68 0.64 14.38
CA CYS A 147 6.44 0.22 15.01
C CYS A 147 6.73 -0.80 16.11
N ASN A 148 5.99 -0.68 17.21
CA ASN A 148 5.94 -1.66 18.29
C ASN A 148 4.57 -2.31 18.27
N VAL A 149 4.51 -3.62 18.04
CA VAL A 149 3.26 -4.37 17.91
C VAL A 149 3.28 -5.52 18.91
N PRO A 150 2.35 -5.55 19.88
CA PRO A 150 2.20 -6.71 20.76
C PRO A 150 1.67 -7.90 19.97
N LEU A 151 2.23 -9.07 20.20
CA LEU A 151 1.74 -10.30 19.60
C LEU A 151 0.61 -10.89 20.44
N LEU A 152 -0.57 -10.96 19.84
CA LEU A 152 -1.73 -11.64 20.40
C LEU A 152 -1.58 -13.16 20.28
N ASP A 153 -2.24 -13.91 21.17
CA ASP A 153 -2.16 -15.39 21.18
C ASP A 153 -2.37 -16.05 19.80
N PRO A 154 -3.36 -15.66 18.96
CA PRO A 154 -3.51 -16.24 17.64
C PRO A 154 -2.32 -15.96 16.71
N ALA A 155 -1.67 -14.80 16.85
CA ALA A 155 -0.47 -14.47 16.08
C ALA A 155 0.75 -15.26 16.55
N LEU A 156 0.86 -15.53 17.86
CA LEU A 156 1.90 -16.39 18.43
C LEU A 156 1.79 -17.82 17.90
N VAL A 157 0.59 -18.38 17.83
CA VAL A 157 0.34 -19.72 17.26
C VAL A 157 0.83 -19.80 15.81
N ILE A 158 0.53 -18.77 15.01
CA ILE A 158 1.00 -18.74 13.62
C ILE A 158 2.54 -18.63 13.57
N LEU A 159 3.14 -17.78 14.39
CA LEU A 159 4.59 -17.59 14.40
C LEU A 159 5.32 -18.87 14.83
N GLU A 160 4.83 -19.57 15.85
CA GLU A 160 5.42 -20.81 16.34
C GLU A 160 5.35 -21.93 15.29
N LYS A 161 4.29 -21.98 14.47
CA LYS A 161 4.15 -22.93 13.37
C LYS A 161 5.30 -22.84 12.36
N TYR A 162 5.89 -21.64 12.19
CA TYR A 162 6.98 -21.39 11.23
C TYR A 162 8.36 -21.27 11.88
N LYS A 163 8.52 -21.57 13.16
CA LYS A 163 9.75 -21.42 13.90
C LYS A 163 10.93 -22.13 13.25
N ASP A 164 10.71 -23.36 12.80
CA ASP A 164 11.73 -24.24 12.24
C ASP A 164 11.63 -24.42 10.72
N TRP A 165 10.92 -23.52 10.02
CA TRP A 165 10.73 -23.65 8.57
C TRP A 165 12.00 -23.46 7.76
N ASN A 166 12.99 -22.72 8.28
CA ASN A 166 14.26 -22.45 7.63
C ASN A 166 15.44 -22.69 8.57
N PRO A 167 15.76 -23.95 8.88
CA PRO A 167 16.84 -24.31 9.82
C PRO A 167 18.23 -23.90 9.31
N GLU A 168 18.42 -23.78 7.98
CA GLU A 168 19.67 -23.36 7.37
C GLU A 168 19.98 -21.87 7.56
N ASN A 169 18.94 -21.05 7.76
CA ASN A 169 19.08 -19.61 8.01
C ASN A 169 18.21 -19.16 9.19
N PRO A 170 18.58 -19.47 10.43
CA PRO A 170 17.78 -19.15 11.61
C PRO A 170 17.67 -17.64 11.89
N LYS A 171 18.47 -16.80 11.26
CA LYS A 171 18.39 -15.34 11.32
C LYS A 171 17.60 -14.73 10.15
N GLY A 172 17.16 -15.56 9.23
CA GLY A 172 16.36 -15.15 8.06
C GLY A 172 14.91 -14.76 8.40
N PRO A 173 14.07 -14.62 7.35
CA PRO A 173 12.66 -14.31 7.54
C PRO A 173 11.94 -15.35 8.41
N CYS A 174 10.98 -14.91 9.23
CA CYS A 174 10.16 -15.80 10.07
C CYS A 174 9.15 -16.62 9.25
N PHE A 175 8.87 -16.24 8.02
CA PHE A 175 7.90 -16.88 7.13
C PHE A 175 8.53 -17.27 5.80
N PRO A 176 8.02 -18.33 5.13
CA PRO A 176 8.48 -18.75 3.80
C PRO A 176 8.22 -17.75 2.69
#